data_aa3aafd81b571944fee5ad28fc33ecb1
#
_entry.id   aa3aafd81b571944fee5ad28fc33ecb1
#
_cell.length_a   1.000
_cell.length_b   1.000
_cell.length_c   1.000
_cell.angle_alpha   90.00
_cell.angle_beta   90.00
_cell.angle_gamma   90.00
#
_symmetry.space_group_name_H-M   'P 1'
#
loop_
_entity.id
_entity.type
_entity.pdbx_description
1 polymer ?
#
loop_
_entity_poly.entity_id
_entity_poly.type
_entity_poly.pdbx_seq_one_letter_code
_entity_poly.pdbx_strand_id
1 'polypeptide(L)'
;FDCSGYTRYVFLQVTGRDIGSNTVAQEKAGTIISVDQAKAGDLYFWGSQGSSYHVAIALGNGSYIYASEPGDFVKIGSVANFAPDFAVRM
;
A
#
# COMPACT_ATOMS: atom_id res chain seq x y z
N PHE A 1 9.24 -8.19 7.34
CA PHE A 1 8.01 -8.19 6.53
C PHE A 1 8.37 -8.00 5.05
N ASP A 2 7.58 -8.56 4.16
CA ASP A 2 7.52 -8.08 2.78
C ASP A 2 6.47 -6.94 2.70
N CYS A 3 6.30 -6.34 1.52
CA CYS A 3 5.42 -5.17 1.40
C CYS A 3 3.96 -5.48 1.75
N SER A 4 3.40 -6.56 1.22
CA SER A 4 2.00 -6.93 1.50
C SER A 4 1.83 -7.44 2.92
N GLY A 5 2.80 -8.16 3.46
CA GLY A 5 2.76 -8.64 4.83
C GLY A 5 2.78 -7.51 5.85
N TYR A 6 3.59 -6.48 5.61
CA TYR A 6 3.61 -5.30 6.47
C TYR A 6 2.28 -4.55 6.43
N THR A 7 1.73 -4.34 5.24
CA THR A 7 0.46 -3.64 5.07
C THR A 7 -0.68 -4.40 5.77
N ARG A 8 -0.72 -5.72 5.61
CA ARG A 8 -1.68 -6.57 6.30
C ARG A 8 -1.55 -6.45 7.82
N TYR A 9 -0.34 -6.51 8.33
CA TYR A 9 -0.06 -6.40 9.76
C TYR A 9 -0.58 -5.08 10.32
N VAL A 10 -0.27 -3.96 9.68
CA VAL A 10 -0.70 -2.63 10.14
C VAL A 10 -2.22 -2.53 10.18
N PHE A 11 -2.91 -2.97 9.13
CA PHE A 11 -4.37 -2.90 9.08
C PHE A 11 -5.03 -3.81 10.13
N LEU A 12 -4.48 -5.00 10.38
CA LEU A 12 -4.96 -5.86 11.46
C LEU A 12 -4.81 -5.21 12.83
N GLN A 13 -3.66 -4.55 13.09
CA GLN A 13 -3.40 -3.91 14.38
C GLN A 13 -4.26 -2.67 14.60
N VAL A 14 -4.47 -1.86 13.56
CA VAL A 14 -5.16 -0.58 13.69
C VAL A 14 -6.68 -0.73 13.54
N THR A 15 -7.14 -1.54 12.59
CA THR A 15 -8.56 -1.64 12.26
C THR A 15 -9.19 -2.99 12.62
N GLY A 16 -8.39 -4.00 12.89
CA GLY A 16 -8.86 -5.38 13.09
C GLY A 16 -9.27 -6.07 11.79
N ARG A 17 -9.07 -5.43 10.65
CA ARG A 17 -9.49 -5.95 9.35
C ARG A 17 -8.33 -6.65 8.63
N ASP A 18 -8.57 -7.88 8.17
CA ASP A 18 -7.62 -8.60 7.33
C ASP A 18 -7.87 -8.22 5.86
N ILE A 19 -6.93 -7.50 5.26
CA ILE A 19 -7.06 -7.01 3.89
C ILE A 19 -6.48 -7.97 2.85
N GLY A 20 -5.99 -9.13 3.29
CA GLY A 20 -5.40 -10.14 2.42
C GLY A 20 -3.90 -10.23 2.56
N SER A 21 -3.32 -11.33 2.08
CA SER A 21 -1.91 -11.67 2.30
C SER A 21 -0.99 -11.36 1.12
N ASN A 22 -1.51 -10.82 0.03
CA ASN A 22 -0.72 -10.44 -1.13
C ASN A 22 -1.28 -9.17 -1.77
N THR A 23 -0.50 -8.56 -2.68
CA THR A 23 -0.88 -7.28 -3.29
C THR A 23 -2.17 -7.37 -4.09
N VAL A 24 -2.37 -8.43 -4.85
CA VAL A 24 -3.57 -8.59 -5.68
C VAL A 24 -4.83 -8.69 -4.81
N ALA A 25 -4.78 -9.43 -3.72
CA ALA A 25 -5.89 -9.51 -2.77
C ALA A 25 -6.18 -8.15 -2.14
N GLN A 26 -5.13 -7.41 -1.78
CA GLN A 26 -5.26 -6.09 -1.16
C GLN A 26 -5.84 -5.05 -2.10
N GLU A 27 -5.61 -5.16 -3.42
CA GLU A 27 -6.27 -4.28 -4.40
C GLU A 27 -7.79 -4.32 -4.29
N LYS A 28 -8.33 -5.47 -3.90
CA LYS A 28 -9.78 -5.70 -3.83
C LYS A 28 -10.38 -5.35 -2.48
N ALA A 29 -9.55 -4.94 -1.53
CA ALA A 29 -10.03 -4.66 -0.17
C ALA A 29 -10.74 -3.32 -0.03
N GLY A 30 -10.67 -2.46 -1.04
CA GLY A 30 -11.31 -1.15 -1.05
C GLY A 30 -11.68 -0.72 -2.46
N THR A 31 -11.83 0.58 -2.66
CA THR A 31 -12.22 1.18 -3.94
C THR A 31 -11.01 1.76 -4.65
N ILE A 32 -10.83 1.42 -5.93
CA ILE A 32 -9.74 1.98 -6.74
C ILE A 32 -10.00 3.47 -6.97
N ILE A 33 -8.97 4.29 -6.72
CA ILE A 33 -8.98 5.73 -6.92
C ILE A 33 -7.72 6.15 -7.66
N SER A 34 -7.67 7.39 -8.13
CA SER A 34 -6.44 7.93 -8.69
C SER A 34 -5.41 8.19 -7.59
N VAL A 35 -4.14 8.17 -7.96
CA VAL A 35 -3.04 8.47 -7.03
C VAL A 35 -3.21 9.83 -6.37
N ASP A 36 -3.67 10.82 -7.13
CA ASP A 36 -3.86 12.19 -6.64
C ASP A 36 -4.97 12.31 -5.58
N GLN A 37 -5.87 11.35 -5.52
CA GLN A 37 -6.98 11.36 -4.56
C GLN A 37 -6.62 10.65 -3.25
N ALA A 38 -5.50 9.97 -3.17
CA ALA A 38 -5.12 9.20 -2.00
C ALA A 38 -4.85 10.10 -0.79
N LYS A 39 -5.36 9.67 0.36
CA LYS A 39 -5.20 10.34 1.64
C LYS A 39 -4.48 9.40 2.60
N ALA A 40 -4.07 9.92 3.76
CA ALA A 40 -3.47 9.11 4.80
C ALA A 40 -4.35 7.89 5.11
N GLY A 41 -3.76 6.70 5.13
CA GLY A 41 -4.45 5.44 5.37
C GLY A 41 -4.93 4.72 4.11
N ASP A 42 -4.86 5.35 2.95
CA ASP A 42 -5.13 4.67 1.69
C ASP A 42 -3.91 3.87 1.25
N LEU A 43 -4.06 3.00 0.26
CA LEU A 43 -2.97 2.17 -0.24
C LEU A 43 -2.53 2.63 -1.62
N TYR A 44 -1.21 2.64 -1.84
CA TYR A 44 -0.61 2.82 -3.17
C TYR A 44 -0.15 1.47 -3.70
N PHE A 45 -0.32 1.26 -5.00
CA PHE A 45 0.10 0.03 -5.66
C PHE A 45 0.96 0.33 -6.88
N TRP A 46 1.89 -0.57 -7.14
CA TRP A 46 2.75 -0.55 -8.33
C TRP A 46 2.49 -1.80 -9.16
N GLY A 47 2.42 -1.63 -10.48
CA GLY A 47 2.04 -2.67 -11.42
C GLY A 47 0.62 -2.44 -11.94
N SER A 48 0.18 -3.29 -12.88
CA SER A 48 -1.17 -3.21 -13.43
C SER A 48 -2.21 -3.70 -12.42
N GLN A 49 -3.41 -3.16 -12.50
CA GLN A 49 -4.54 -3.67 -11.70
C GLN A 49 -4.72 -5.17 -11.98
N GLY A 50 -4.80 -5.96 -10.91
CA GLY A 50 -4.88 -7.41 -11.00
C GLY A 50 -3.52 -8.11 -11.08
N SER A 51 -2.43 -7.36 -11.22
CA SER A 51 -1.07 -7.90 -11.34
C SER A 51 -0.06 -7.04 -10.57
N SER A 52 -0.49 -6.35 -9.53
CA SER A 52 0.40 -5.51 -8.74
C SER A 52 1.49 -6.34 -8.05
N TYR A 53 2.68 -5.73 -7.90
CA TYR A 53 3.84 -6.39 -7.31
C TYR A 53 4.36 -5.69 -6.05
N HIS A 54 3.83 -4.52 -5.73
CA HIS A 54 4.27 -3.74 -4.57
C HIS A 54 3.12 -2.91 -4.03
N VAL A 55 3.10 -2.71 -2.71
CA VAL A 55 2.07 -1.92 -2.02
C VAL A 55 2.72 -1.10 -0.91
N ALA A 56 2.16 0.08 -0.65
CA ALA A 56 2.57 0.94 0.46
C ALA A 56 1.35 1.63 1.05
N ILE A 57 1.49 2.12 2.28
CA ILE A 57 0.43 2.85 2.98
C ILE A 57 0.68 4.35 2.81
N ALA A 58 -0.30 5.07 2.27
CA ALA A 58 -0.21 6.52 2.11
C ALA A 58 -0.19 7.20 3.48
N LEU A 59 0.72 8.14 3.64
CA LEU A 59 0.84 8.95 4.86
C LEU A 59 0.22 10.34 4.71
N GLY A 60 -0.26 10.67 3.50
CA GLY A 60 -0.61 12.02 3.12
C GLY A 60 0.60 12.78 2.60
N ASN A 61 0.37 13.98 2.04
CA ASN A 61 1.44 14.84 1.51
C ASN A 61 2.33 14.19 0.44
N GLY A 62 1.84 13.15 -0.24
CA GLY A 62 2.61 12.45 -1.26
C GLY A 62 3.69 11.53 -0.72
N SER A 63 3.70 11.22 0.57
CA SER A 63 4.61 10.24 1.17
C SER A 63 3.89 8.94 1.49
N TYR A 64 4.66 7.86 1.65
CA TYR A 64 4.12 6.55 1.98
C TYR A 64 5.13 5.74 2.80
N ILE A 65 4.62 4.73 3.52
CA ILE A 65 5.44 3.83 4.32
C ILE A 65 5.31 2.40 3.79
N TYR A 66 6.41 1.68 3.74
CA TYR A 66 6.45 0.35 3.14
C TYR A 66 7.59 -0.51 3.68
N ALA A 67 7.46 -1.84 3.52
CA ALA A 67 8.55 -2.78 3.70
C ALA A 67 8.88 -3.36 2.32
N SER A 68 10.14 -3.29 1.88
CA SER A 68 10.52 -3.72 0.53
C SER A 68 10.81 -5.21 0.43
N GLU A 69 11.46 -5.80 1.43
CA GLU A 69 11.88 -7.20 1.43
C GLU A 69 11.79 -7.79 2.84
N PRO A 70 11.63 -9.13 2.96
CA PRO A 70 11.73 -9.79 4.26
C PRO A 70 13.06 -9.49 4.93
N GLY A 71 13.03 -9.11 6.20
CA GLY A 71 14.23 -8.78 6.97
C GLY A 71 14.77 -7.37 6.75
N ASP A 72 14.20 -6.61 5.82
CA ASP A 72 14.57 -5.21 5.62
C ASP A 72 13.80 -4.30 6.58
N PHE A 73 14.31 -3.08 6.77
CA PHE A 73 13.62 -2.09 7.59
C PHE A 73 12.44 -1.50 6.84
N VAL A 74 11.42 -1.10 7.59
CA VAL A 74 10.33 -0.29 7.08
C VAL A 74 10.88 1.08 6.69
N LYS A 75 10.47 1.57 5.52
CA LYS A 75 11.00 2.80 4.93
C LYS A 75 9.87 3.76 4.59
N ILE A 76 10.22 5.04 4.47
CA ILE A 76 9.32 6.08 3.97
C ILE A 76 9.82 6.53 2.60
N GLY A 77 8.91 6.56 1.62
CA GLY A 77 9.20 7.04 0.28
C GLY A 77 8.27 8.18 -0.11
N SER A 78 8.44 8.68 -1.33
CA SER A 78 7.57 9.73 -1.85
C SER A 78 7.11 9.44 -3.26
N VAL A 79 5.87 9.84 -3.58
CA VAL A 79 5.30 9.72 -4.92
C VAL A 79 6.17 10.44 -5.96
N ALA A 80 6.81 11.54 -5.57
CA ALA A 80 7.69 12.30 -6.47
C ALA A 80 8.92 11.51 -6.90
N ASN A 81 9.44 10.62 -6.04
CA ASN A 81 10.64 9.84 -6.33
C ASN A 81 10.32 8.49 -6.98
N PHE A 82 9.23 7.85 -6.55
CA PHE A 82 8.80 6.56 -7.10
C PHE A 82 7.29 6.53 -7.12
N ALA A 83 6.72 6.91 -8.25
CA ALA A 83 5.28 7.09 -8.41
C ALA A 83 4.56 5.74 -8.50
N PRO A 84 3.50 5.53 -7.70
CA PRO A 84 2.66 4.36 -7.85
C PRO A 84 1.79 4.43 -9.12
N ASP A 85 1.27 3.28 -9.53
CA ASP A 85 0.43 3.19 -10.71
C ASP A 85 -1.04 3.46 -10.41
N PHE A 86 -1.50 3.08 -9.22
CA PHE A 86 -2.88 3.37 -8.80
C PHE A 86 -2.96 3.34 -7.28
N ALA A 87 -4.12 3.71 -6.75
CA ALA A 87 -4.37 3.72 -5.31
C ALA A 87 -5.72 3.06 -5.00
N VAL A 88 -5.88 2.65 -3.75
CA VAL A 88 -7.12 2.05 -3.25
C VAL A 88 -7.52 2.76 -1.98
N ARG A 89 -8.76 3.25 -1.93
CA ARG A 89 -9.33 3.87 -0.74
C ARG A 89 -9.86 2.81 0.19
N MET A 90 -9.33 2.78 1.36
CA MET A 90 -9.74 1.89 2.43
C MET A 90 -10.83 2.55 3.28
#